data_943c1a72cd0eadfc7a4f182dca2fb527
#
_entry.id   943c1a72cd0eadfc7a4f182dca2fb527
#
_cell.length_a   1.000
_cell.length_b   1.000
_cell.length_c   1.000
_cell.angle_alpha   90.00
_cell.angle_beta   90.00
_cell.angle_gamma   90.00
#
_symmetry.space_group_name_H-M   'P 1'
#
loop_
_entity.id
_entity.type
_entity.pdbx_description
1 polymer ?
#
loop_
_entity_poly.entity_id
_entity_poly.type
_entity_poly.pdbx_seq_one_letter_code
_entity_poly.pdbx_strand_id
1 'polypeptide(L)'
;SDGDPAVVYVQDLLDDWLGAAAARVILPITDPYVVHHGALGSFATVYLPNSANAADIADRLATVDGIMMVIDRAKAVMRFELPADRIGDLVIVSNENITIGTSRDRHDLAALKEPLRSHGGLTEQEVPFIVNRQIDLPNAPKLRNFDAFHFASIAASK
;
A
#
# COMPACT_ATOMS: atom_id res chain seq x y z
N SER A 1 -7.07 -18.05 12.69
CA SER A 1 -5.92 -18.94 12.63
C SER A 1 -4.85 -18.41 13.56
N ASP A 2 -4.43 -19.23 14.53
CA ASP A 2 -3.40 -18.90 15.51
C ASP A 2 -1.99 -19.02 14.89
N GLY A 3 -1.74 -18.30 13.81
CA GLY A 3 -0.45 -18.33 13.12
C GLY A 3 0.29 -16.99 13.24
N ASP A 4 1.60 -17.02 13.03
CA ASP A 4 2.42 -15.82 12.92
C ASP A 4 1.83 -14.87 11.87
N PRO A 5 1.93 -13.54 12.08
CA PRO A 5 1.46 -12.58 11.11
C PRO A 5 2.10 -12.80 9.75
N ALA A 6 1.28 -12.88 8.70
CA ALA A 6 1.76 -13.09 7.35
C ALA A 6 2.30 -11.77 6.78
N VAL A 7 3.62 -11.60 6.79
CA VAL A 7 4.33 -10.41 6.31
C VAL A 7 5.33 -10.78 5.22
N VAL A 8 5.29 -10.07 4.09
CA VAL A 8 6.30 -10.13 3.04
C VAL A 8 7.30 -8.99 3.24
N TYR A 9 8.55 -9.31 3.57
CA TYR A 9 9.62 -8.32 3.80
C TYR A 9 10.33 -7.98 2.49
N VAL A 10 9.80 -7.00 1.78
CA VAL A 10 10.24 -6.69 0.41
C VAL A 10 11.66 -6.13 0.37
N GLN A 11 12.10 -5.37 1.38
CA GLN A 11 13.48 -4.87 1.42
C GLN A 11 14.48 -6.03 1.55
N ASP A 12 14.19 -7.02 2.41
CA ASP A 12 15.07 -8.18 2.58
C ASP A 12 15.21 -8.95 1.26
N LEU A 13 14.09 -9.15 0.53
CA LEU A 13 14.13 -9.81 -0.79
C LEU A 13 14.99 -9.03 -1.80
N LEU A 14 14.84 -7.71 -1.84
CA LEU A 14 15.61 -6.89 -2.77
C LEU A 14 17.08 -6.80 -2.39
N ASP A 15 17.41 -6.77 -1.11
CA ASP A 15 18.77 -6.76 -0.61
C ASP A 15 19.49 -8.09 -0.95
N ASP A 16 18.77 -9.22 -0.87
CA ASP A 16 19.28 -10.52 -1.30
C ASP A 16 19.52 -10.60 -2.83
N TRP A 17 18.70 -9.90 -3.61
CA TRP A 17 18.77 -9.99 -5.07
C TRP A 17 19.74 -8.99 -5.69
N LEU A 18 19.84 -7.80 -5.13
CA LEU A 18 20.54 -6.66 -5.72
C LEU A 18 21.76 -6.22 -4.89
N GLY A 19 21.90 -6.74 -3.68
CA GLY A 19 22.86 -6.30 -2.70
C GLY A 19 22.27 -5.32 -1.68
N ALA A 20 22.82 -5.29 -0.50
CA ALA A 20 22.33 -4.54 0.64
C ALA A 20 22.16 -3.05 0.30
N ALA A 21 20.97 -2.52 0.59
CA ALA A 21 20.58 -1.13 0.36
C ALA A 21 20.70 -0.62 -1.10
N ALA A 22 20.80 -1.53 -2.07
CA ALA A 22 20.82 -1.15 -3.49
C ALA A 22 19.47 -0.62 -3.97
N ALA A 23 18.38 -1.14 -3.43
CA ALA A 23 17.02 -0.65 -3.65
C ALA A 23 16.45 -0.04 -2.37
N ARG A 24 15.38 0.73 -2.50
CA ARG A 24 14.69 1.33 -1.35
C ARG A 24 13.18 1.04 -1.42
N VAL A 25 12.68 0.38 -0.38
CA VAL A 25 11.25 0.15 -0.18
C VAL A 25 10.68 1.23 0.74
N ILE A 26 9.58 1.83 0.32
CA ILE A 26 8.83 2.80 1.12
C ILE A 26 7.41 2.26 1.32
N LEU A 27 7.03 2.18 2.58
CA LEU A 27 5.67 1.90 3.02
C LEU A 27 5.01 3.24 3.36
N PRO A 28 4.12 3.76 2.51
CA PRO A 28 3.55 5.10 2.70
C PRO A 28 2.46 5.14 3.78
N ILE A 29 1.97 3.97 4.18
CA ILE A 29 0.91 3.83 5.18
C ILE A 29 1.58 3.69 6.55
N THR A 30 1.36 4.67 7.42
CA THR A 30 1.88 4.67 8.79
C THR A 30 0.72 4.81 9.76
N ASP A 31 0.68 3.92 10.75
CA ASP A 31 -0.25 4.04 11.86
C ASP A 31 0.51 4.57 13.10
N PRO A 32 0.26 5.81 13.54
CA PRO A 32 0.95 6.39 14.69
C PRO A 32 0.59 5.72 16.02
N TYR A 33 -0.48 4.96 16.05
CA TYR A 33 -0.92 4.23 17.26
C TYR A 33 -0.28 2.85 17.40
N VAL A 34 0.42 2.39 16.37
CA VAL A 34 1.08 1.07 16.36
C VAL A 34 2.58 1.24 16.45
N VAL A 35 3.10 1.24 17.67
CA VAL A 35 4.49 1.63 17.97
C VAL A 35 5.50 0.51 17.67
N HIS A 36 5.10 -0.75 17.76
CA HIS A 36 6.04 -1.88 17.78
C HIS A 36 6.24 -2.56 16.42
N HIS A 37 5.35 -2.41 15.46
CA HIS A 37 5.53 -3.01 14.13
C HIS A 37 5.71 -1.98 13.00
N GLY A 38 5.66 -0.69 13.31
CA GLY A 38 5.90 0.37 12.33
C GLY A 38 4.87 0.41 11.19
N ALA A 39 5.32 0.85 10.05
CA ALA A 39 4.49 1.01 8.86
C ALA A 39 4.34 -0.32 8.10
N LEU A 40 3.46 -1.20 8.56
CA LEU A 40 3.03 -2.38 7.80
C LEU A 40 1.74 -2.05 7.07
N GLY A 41 1.67 -2.37 5.78
CA GLY A 41 0.49 -2.08 4.96
C GLY A 41 0.37 -3.03 3.78
N SER A 42 -0.67 -2.88 3.00
CA SER A 42 -0.87 -3.69 1.79
C SER A 42 -0.36 -3.02 0.51
N PHE A 43 0.36 -1.91 0.64
CA PHE A 43 0.88 -1.11 -0.47
C PHE A 43 2.32 -0.67 -0.19
N ALA A 44 3.21 -0.84 -1.16
CA ALA A 44 4.59 -0.37 -1.10
C ALA A 44 5.02 0.26 -2.42
N THR A 45 5.97 1.20 -2.36
CA THR A 45 6.70 1.69 -3.53
C THR A 45 8.17 1.30 -3.43
N VAL A 46 8.78 1.00 -4.58
CA VAL A 46 10.17 0.55 -4.67
C VAL A 46 10.94 1.49 -5.60
N TYR A 47 12.06 2.00 -5.12
CA TYR A 47 13.05 2.71 -5.90
C TYR A 47 14.21 1.78 -6.19
N LEU A 48 14.53 1.59 -7.46
CA LEU A 48 15.56 0.69 -7.94
C LEU A 48 16.84 1.46 -8.33
N PRO A 49 18.02 0.83 -8.24
CA PRO A 49 19.23 1.43 -8.80
C PRO A 49 19.14 1.45 -10.33
N ASN A 50 19.81 2.42 -10.96
CA ASN A 50 19.83 2.57 -12.43
C ASN A 50 20.36 1.34 -13.18
N SER A 51 21.13 0.50 -12.50
CA SER A 51 21.68 -0.75 -13.06
C SER A 51 20.69 -1.91 -13.08
N ALA A 52 19.56 -1.80 -12.36
CA ALA A 52 18.56 -2.87 -12.28
C ALA A 52 17.57 -2.80 -13.45
N ASN A 53 17.22 -3.97 -13.98
CA ASN A 53 16.10 -4.06 -14.92
C ASN A 53 14.78 -4.13 -14.13
N ALA A 54 14.00 -3.07 -14.17
CA ALA A 54 12.75 -2.97 -13.42
C ALA A 54 11.73 -4.05 -13.82
N ALA A 55 11.71 -4.48 -15.10
CA ALA A 55 10.81 -5.53 -15.56
C ALA A 55 11.17 -6.89 -14.94
N ASP A 56 12.46 -7.25 -14.93
CA ASP A 56 12.91 -8.52 -14.35
C ASP A 56 12.63 -8.57 -12.84
N ILE A 57 12.82 -7.45 -12.15
CA ILE A 57 12.51 -7.35 -10.71
C ILE A 57 10.99 -7.44 -10.47
N ALA A 58 10.20 -6.79 -11.32
CA ALA A 58 8.73 -6.87 -11.22
C ALA A 58 8.23 -8.31 -11.42
N ASP A 59 8.74 -9.00 -12.44
CA ASP A 59 8.38 -10.39 -12.73
C ASP A 59 8.76 -11.31 -11.55
N ARG A 60 9.94 -11.11 -10.98
CA ARG A 60 10.40 -11.88 -9.83
C ARG A 60 9.58 -11.60 -8.58
N LEU A 61 9.25 -10.35 -8.29
CA LEU A 61 8.37 -9.98 -7.18
C LEU A 61 6.96 -10.56 -7.34
N ALA A 62 6.45 -10.60 -8.57
CA ALA A 62 5.13 -11.16 -8.84
C ALA A 62 5.02 -12.66 -8.57
N THR A 63 6.15 -13.38 -8.47
CA THR A 63 6.16 -14.80 -8.08
C THR A 63 6.20 -15.04 -6.56
N VAL A 64 6.36 -13.99 -5.77
CA VAL A 64 6.43 -14.08 -4.31
C VAL A 64 5.03 -14.33 -3.76
N ASP A 65 4.88 -15.38 -2.97
CA ASP A 65 3.61 -15.68 -2.31
C ASP A 65 3.18 -14.50 -1.41
N GLY A 66 1.90 -14.16 -1.49
CA GLY A 66 1.35 -13.01 -0.77
C GLY A 66 1.37 -11.69 -1.55
N ILE A 67 2.03 -11.61 -2.70
CA ILE A 67 1.97 -10.44 -3.58
C ILE A 67 0.88 -10.64 -4.63
N MET A 68 -0.10 -9.74 -4.63
CA MET A 68 -1.21 -9.74 -5.57
C MET A 68 -0.84 -9.04 -6.89
N MET A 69 -0.07 -7.97 -6.81
CA MET A 69 0.21 -7.13 -7.97
C MET A 69 1.55 -6.42 -7.84
N VAL A 70 2.29 -6.42 -8.95
CA VAL A 70 3.47 -5.57 -9.14
C VAL A 70 3.29 -4.83 -10.46
N ILE A 71 3.39 -3.51 -10.44
CA ILE A 71 3.28 -2.67 -11.64
C ILE A 71 4.36 -1.60 -11.69
N ASP A 72 4.74 -1.24 -12.89
CA ASP A 72 5.68 -0.14 -13.14
C ASP A 72 5.08 1.24 -12.81
N ARG A 73 5.95 2.25 -12.72
CA ARG A 73 5.59 3.64 -12.42
C ARG A 73 4.49 4.17 -13.32
N ALA A 74 4.59 3.94 -14.63
CA ALA A 74 3.64 4.51 -15.59
C ALA A 74 2.23 3.94 -15.38
N LYS A 75 2.13 2.62 -15.20
CA LYS A 75 0.85 1.95 -14.89
C LYS A 75 0.31 2.37 -13.51
N ALA A 76 1.20 2.54 -12.51
CA ALA A 76 0.80 2.94 -11.17
C ALA A 76 0.23 4.38 -11.15
N VAL A 77 0.86 5.31 -11.85
CA VAL A 77 0.36 6.68 -12.04
C VAL A 77 -1.04 6.68 -12.63
N MET A 78 -1.25 5.90 -13.69
CA MET A 78 -2.55 5.80 -14.35
C MET A 78 -3.62 5.15 -13.46
N ARG A 79 -3.25 4.08 -12.75
CA ARG A 79 -4.20 3.28 -11.97
C ARG A 79 -4.60 3.94 -10.66
N PHE A 80 -3.65 4.56 -9.99
CA PHE A 80 -3.83 5.11 -8.64
C PHE A 80 -3.92 6.65 -8.62
N GLU A 81 -3.80 7.29 -9.79
CA GLU A 81 -3.81 8.77 -9.92
C GLU A 81 -2.76 9.44 -9.02
N LEU A 82 -1.59 8.80 -8.89
CA LEU A 82 -0.49 9.30 -8.06
C LEU A 82 0.50 10.15 -8.88
N PRO A 83 1.14 11.14 -8.25
CA PRO A 83 2.15 11.96 -8.93
C PRO A 83 3.36 11.13 -9.36
N ALA A 84 3.75 11.23 -10.63
CA ALA A 84 4.82 10.44 -11.22
C ALA A 84 6.21 10.71 -10.59
N ASP A 85 6.41 11.91 -10.05
CA ASP A 85 7.64 12.33 -9.38
C ASP A 85 7.76 11.84 -7.93
N ARG A 86 6.69 11.27 -7.38
CA ARG A 86 6.62 10.86 -5.97
C ARG A 86 6.32 9.38 -5.77
N ILE A 87 6.27 8.63 -6.86
CA ILE A 87 6.07 7.18 -6.84
C ILE A 87 7.34 6.49 -7.32
N GLY A 88 7.69 5.36 -6.72
CA GLY A 88 8.89 4.59 -7.07
C GLY A 88 8.86 4.02 -8.50
N ASP A 89 9.86 3.26 -8.85
CA ASP A 89 9.95 2.56 -10.13
C ASP A 89 8.91 1.44 -10.25
N LEU A 90 8.63 0.79 -9.10
CA LEU A 90 7.59 -0.24 -8.98
C LEU A 90 6.64 0.08 -7.84
N VAL A 91 5.40 -0.36 -8.00
CA VAL A 91 4.38 -0.39 -6.95
C VAL A 91 3.98 -1.84 -6.71
N ILE A 92 3.89 -2.21 -5.44
CA ILE A 92 3.54 -3.55 -4.99
C ILE A 92 2.27 -3.46 -4.14
N VAL A 93 1.35 -4.39 -4.37
CA VAL A 93 0.16 -4.57 -3.54
C VAL A 93 0.09 -6.02 -3.09
N SER A 94 -0.17 -6.26 -1.82
CA SER A 94 -0.33 -7.60 -1.26
C SER A 94 -1.73 -8.17 -1.46
N ASN A 95 -1.84 -9.47 -1.30
CA ASN A 95 -3.11 -10.16 -1.16
C ASN A 95 -3.83 -9.73 0.13
N GLU A 96 -5.13 -9.98 0.19
CA GLU A 96 -5.90 -9.91 1.42
C GLU A 96 -5.24 -10.78 2.52
N ASN A 97 -5.25 -10.30 3.74
CA ASN A 97 -4.63 -10.96 4.91
C ASN A 97 -3.09 -11.07 4.89
N ILE A 98 -2.42 -10.42 3.94
CA ILE A 98 -0.96 -10.32 3.87
C ILE A 98 -0.58 -8.85 3.98
N THR A 99 0.45 -8.56 4.77
CA THR A 99 1.04 -7.22 4.84
C THR A 99 2.43 -7.20 4.21
N ILE A 100 2.83 -6.02 3.76
CA ILE A 100 4.18 -5.76 3.26
C ILE A 100 4.97 -5.05 4.36
N GLY A 101 6.14 -5.57 4.67
CA GLY A 101 7.13 -4.93 5.53
C GLY A 101 8.37 -4.50 4.74
N THR A 102 9.19 -3.65 5.35
CA THR A 102 10.53 -3.35 4.83
C THR A 102 11.47 -4.53 5.09
N SER A 103 12.18 -4.54 6.19
CA SER A 103 13.05 -5.63 6.64
C SER A 103 12.57 -6.18 7.98
N ARG A 104 12.83 -7.45 8.21
CA ARG A 104 12.34 -8.17 9.39
C ARG A 104 12.80 -7.51 10.71
N ASP A 105 14.00 -7.01 10.76
CA ASP A 105 14.59 -6.35 11.93
C ASP A 105 13.97 -5.00 12.29
N ARG A 106 13.19 -4.40 11.36
CA ARG A 106 12.51 -3.12 11.56
C ARG A 106 11.08 -3.24 12.08
N HIS A 107 10.57 -4.46 12.19
CA HIS A 107 9.18 -4.70 12.60
C HIS A 107 9.16 -5.71 13.76
N ASP A 108 8.95 -5.21 15.00
CA ASP A 108 8.83 -6.06 16.19
C ASP A 108 7.43 -6.67 16.27
N LEU A 109 7.25 -7.80 15.61
CA LEU A 109 5.99 -8.55 15.64
C LEU A 109 5.83 -9.39 16.91
N ALA A 110 6.91 -9.66 17.64
CA ALA A 110 6.83 -10.45 18.88
C ALA A 110 6.10 -9.72 19.99
N ALA A 111 6.02 -8.39 19.91
CA ALA A 111 5.28 -7.57 20.87
C ALA A 111 3.75 -7.52 20.61
N LEU A 112 3.27 -8.09 19.50
CA LEU A 112 1.84 -8.14 19.20
C LEU A 112 1.07 -9.01 20.21
N LYS A 113 0.07 -8.42 20.83
CA LYS A 113 -0.85 -9.12 21.74
C LYS A 113 -2.16 -9.52 21.06
N GLU A 114 -2.43 -8.97 19.89
CA GLU A 114 -3.61 -9.17 19.08
C GLU A 114 -3.22 -9.49 17.64
N PRO A 115 -4.10 -10.12 16.84
CA PRO A 115 -3.82 -10.35 15.43
C PRO A 115 -3.43 -9.07 14.71
N LEU A 116 -2.39 -9.15 13.88
CA LEU A 116 -1.97 -8.02 13.05
C LEU A 116 -3.12 -7.55 12.16
N ARG A 117 -3.41 -6.26 12.23
CA ARG A 117 -4.36 -5.58 11.35
C ARG A 117 -3.63 -4.49 10.59
N SER A 118 -3.91 -4.41 9.33
CA SER A 118 -3.35 -3.38 8.45
C SER A 118 -4.40 -2.96 7.43
N HIS A 119 -4.05 -2.00 6.59
CA HIS A 119 -4.95 -1.43 5.60
C HIS A 119 -4.19 -0.97 4.35
N GLY A 120 -4.90 -0.39 3.39
CA GLY A 120 -4.34 0.14 2.15
C GLY A 120 -4.33 -0.85 0.99
N GLY A 121 -5.01 -1.99 1.14
CA GLY A 121 -5.21 -2.96 0.08
C GLY A 121 -6.30 -2.56 -0.92
N LEU A 122 -6.28 -3.19 -2.10
CA LEU A 122 -7.31 -2.98 -3.11
C LEU A 122 -8.69 -3.52 -2.69
N THR A 123 -8.72 -4.45 -1.76
CA THR A 123 -9.95 -5.05 -1.20
C THR A 123 -10.65 -4.12 -0.20
N GLU A 124 -9.99 -3.05 0.23
CA GLU A 124 -10.48 -2.11 1.24
C GLU A 124 -10.90 -0.76 0.65
N GLN A 125 -11.13 -0.68 -0.66
CA GLN A 125 -11.48 0.56 -1.34
C GLN A 125 -12.92 1.00 -1.12
N GLU A 126 -13.82 0.08 -0.78
CA GLU A 126 -15.21 0.42 -0.49
C GLU A 126 -15.37 0.80 0.98
N VAL A 127 -15.64 2.07 1.22
CA VAL A 127 -15.81 2.62 2.57
C VAL A 127 -17.17 3.31 2.70
N PRO A 128 -17.76 3.36 3.90
CA PRO A 128 -18.99 4.10 4.14
C PRO A 128 -18.81 5.60 3.88
N PHE A 129 -19.77 6.21 3.19
CA PHE A 129 -19.89 7.65 3.08
C PHE A 129 -21.12 8.14 3.86
N ILE A 130 -20.90 8.69 5.04
CA ILE A 130 -21.94 9.09 5.99
C ILE A 130 -22.08 10.59 6.01
N VAL A 131 -23.31 11.08 5.83
CA VAL A 131 -23.66 12.51 5.90
C VAL A 131 -24.75 12.73 6.93
N ASN A 132 -24.72 13.87 7.61
CA ASN A 132 -25.69 14.24 8.66
C ASN A 132 -26.93 14.99 8.13
N ARG A 133 -27.04 15.16 6.82
CA ARG A 133 -28.20 15.79 6.15
C ARG A 133 -28.39 15.18 4.77
N GLN A 134 -29.58 15.32 4.24
CA GLN A 134 -29.89 14.85 2.90
C GLN A 134 -29.15 15.69 1.86
N ILE A 135 -28.43 15.03 0.98
CA ILE A 135 -27.75 15.61 -0.18
C ILE A 135 -28.14 14.81 -1.44
N ASP A 136 -28.23 15.51 -2.56
CA ASP A 136 -28.43 14.86 -3.85
C ASP A 136 -27.07 14.38 -4.36
N LEU A 137 -26.86 13.06 -4.33
CA LEU A 137 -25.67 12.45 -4.93
C LEU A 137 -25.87 12.35 -6.44
N PRO A 138 -24.89 12.73 -7.25
CA PRO A 138 -24.94 12.48 -8.68
C PRO A 138 -25.01 10.99 -8.95
N ASN A 139 -25.66 10.62 -10.04
CA ASN A 139 -25.67 9.24 -10.52
C ASN A 139 -24.29 8.89 -11.13
N ALA A 140 -23.24 9.02 -10.32
CA ALA A 140 -21.87 8.79 -10.71
C ALA A 140 -21.50 7.33 -10.49
N PRO A 141 -20.79 6.70 -11.42
CA PRO A 141 -20.49 5.27 -11.35
C PRO A 141 -19.60 4.90 -10.16
N LYS A 142 -18.81 5.82 -9.63
CA LYS A 142 -17.94 5.59 -8.48
C LYS A 142 -17.56 6.91 -7.82
N LEU A 143 -17.88 7.05 -6.53
CA LEU A 143 -17.41 8.16 -5.71
C LEU A 143 -15.98 7.86 -5.22
N ARG A 144 -15.18 8.92 -5.07
CA ARG A 144 -13.81 8.85 -4.56
C ARG A 144 -13.73 9.62 -3.24
N ASN A 145 -12.75 9.34 -2.41
CA ASN A 145 -12.62 9.95 -1.09
C ASN A 145 -12.60 11.48 -1.12
N PHE A 146 -12.02 12.09 -2.15
CA PHE A 146 -11.98 13.56 -2.27
C PHE A 146 -13.31 14.19 -2.75
N ASP A 147 -14.23 13.41 -3.31
CA ASP A 147 -15.57 13.92 -3.64
C ASP A 147 -16.34 14.34 -2.38
N ALA A 148 -15.93 13.83 -1.20
CA ALA A 148 -16.48 14.25 0.08
C ALA A 148 -16.40 15.75 0.31
N PHE A 149 -15.33 16.41 -0.11
CA PHE A 149 -15.15 17.86 0.01
C PHE A 149 -16.14 18.63 -0.88
N HIS A 150 -16.39 18.14 -2.09
CA HIS A 150 -17.37 18.71 -3.00
C HIS A 150 -18.78 18.64 -2.40
N PHE A 151 -19.18 17.48 -1.90
CA PHE A 151 -20.50 17.31 -1.28
C PHE A 151 -20.65 18.12 0.01
N ALA A 152 -19.60 18.21 0.83
CA ALA A 152 -19.63 19.06 2.01
C ALA A 152 -19.84 20.53 1.65
N SER A 153 -19.20 21.02 0.59
CA SER A 153 -19.38 22.38 0.08
C SER A 153 -20.81 22.63 -0.38
N ILE A 154 -21.40 21.73 -1.16
CA ILE A 154 -22.81 21.84 -1.60
C ILE A 154 -23.77 21.84 -0.40
N ALA A 155 -23.53 20.96 0.57
CA ALA A 155 -24.36 20.85 1.75
C ALA A 155 -24.28 22.09 2.66
N ALA A 156 -23.15 22.78 2.68
CA ALA A 156 -22.95 24.00 3.46
C ALA A 156 -23.60 25.25 2.81
N SER A 157 -23.85 25.21 1.50
CA SER A 157 -24.42 26.32 0.72
C SER A 157 -25.96 26.37 0.72
N LYS A 158 -26.59 25.35 1.30
CA LYS A 158 -28.03 25.22 1.52
C LYS A 158 -28.36 25.45 3.00
#